data_6d762a6789b85b1bbe596380f445e2e2
#
_entry.id   6d762a6789b85b1bbe596380f445e2e2
#
_cell.length_a   1.000
_cell.length_b   1.000
_cell.length_c   1.000
_cell.angle_alpha   90.00
_cell.angle_beta   90.00
_cell.angle_gamma   90.00
#
_symmetry.space_group_name_H-M   'P 1'
#
loop_
_entity.id
_entity.type
_entity.pdbx_description
1 polymer ?
#
loop_
_entity_poly.entity_id
_entity_poly.type
_entity_poly.pdbx_seq_one_letter_code
_entity_poly.pdbx_strand_id
1 'polypeptide(L)'
;METGTILFLKLQGRIAIVTGAGRGIGEGIARKLATEGATVVCADINEADADRVASDCGQGAIGAGLDVTRSDQCDSLLAGIHARFGRVDILVNNAGINRDAMLHKMTDDQWAQVLAVDLSGVFFMTRAASRIMRVAGSGRIVNISSASWMGNIGQANYAAAKAGVVGLTRTAAKELARHQVTANAICPGFIDTEMTRGIPETIREQQVARIPLGRMGKPSDVAAVVAFLASDDAAYLTGEVINVGGGYAF
;
A
#
# COMPACT_ATOMS: atom_id res chain seq x y z
N MET A 1 40.63 14.83 1.56
CA MET A 1 40.05 13.54 1.12
C MET A 1 38.65 13.50 1.70
N GLU A 2 37.65 13.86 0.88
CA GLU A 2 36.25 13.70 1.28
C GLU A 2 35.92 12.21 1.29
N THR A 3 35.69 11.68 2.48
CA THR A 3 35.13 10.32 2.63
C THR A 3 33.68 10.36 2.13
N GLY A 4 33.50 10.11 0.84
CA GLY A 4 32.15 9.93 0.26
C GLY A 4 31.43 8.82 1.01
N THR A 5 30.41 9.18 1.76
CA THR A 5 29.51 8.22 2.39
C THR A 5 28.85 7.41 1.27
N ILE A 6 29.25 6.16 1.09
CA ILE A 6 28.58 5.23 0.18
C ILE A 6 27.21 4.98 0.80
N LEU A 7 26.18 5.65 0.27
CA LEU A 7 24.80 5.36 0.61
C LEU A 7 24.44 3.99 0.02
N PHE A 8 24.41 2.97 0.87
CA PHE A 8 23.87 1.66 0.48
C PHE A 8 22.36 1.78 0.31
N LEU A 9 21.91 1.79 -0.93
CA LEU A 9 20.47 1.80 -1.27
C LEU A 9 19.89 0.41 -0.98
N LYS A 10 18.94 0.34 -0.04
CA LYS A 10 18.39 -0.93 0.48
C LYS A 10 17.58 -1.73 -0.55
N LEU A 11 17.10 -1.07 -1.60
CA LEU A 11 16.24 -1.67 -2.63
C LEU A 11 16.86 -1.61 -4.03
N GLN A 12 18.19 -1.44 -4.11
CA GLN A 12 18.90 -1.34 -5.38
C GLN A 12 18.59 -2.53 -6.30
N GLY A 13 18.12 -2.23 -7.52
CA GLY A 13 17.80 -3.23 -8.53
C GLY A 13 16.52 -4.05 -8.26
N ARG A 14 15.74 -3.72 -7.26
CA ARG A 14 14.42 -4.31 -7.00
C ARG A 14 13.35 -3.67 -7.90
N ILE A 15 12.39 -4.46 -8.34
CA ILE A 15 11.20 -4.00 -9.06
C ILE A 15 10.03 -3.96 -8.10
N ALA A 16 9.48 -2.76 -7.88
CA ALA A 16 8.37 -2.52 -6.96
C ALA A 16 7.12 -2.07 -7.70
N ILE A 17 5.97 -2.62 -7.37
CA ILE A 17 4.66 -2.19 -7.87
C ILE A 17 3.89 -1.56 -6.71
N VAL A 18 3.38 -0.34 -6.91
CA VAL A 18 2.56 0.38 -5.94
C VAL A 18 1.22 0.70 -6.58
N THR A 19 0.12 0.20 -6.01
CA THR A 19 -1.23 0.52 -6.48
C THR A 19 -1.77 1.77 -5.78
N GLY A 20 -2.60 2.57 -6.48
CA GLY A 20 -3.06 3.87 -5.98
C GLY A 20 -1.89 4.83 -5.77
N ALA A 21 -0.91 4.79 -6.68
CA ALA A 21 0.34 5.53 -6.57
C ALA A 21 0.24 7.00 -7.02
N GLY A 22 -0.87 7.38 -7.65
CA GLY A 22 -1.02 8.73 -8.24
C GLY A 22 -1.04 9.87 -7.25
N ARG A 23 -1.32 9.62 -5.95
CA ARG A 23 -1.40 10.66 -4.92
C ARG A 23 -1.26 10.12 -3.50
N GLY A 24 -1.14 11.02 -2.53
CA GLY A 24 -1.26 10.74 -1.10
C GLY A 24 -0.23 9.75 -0.57
N ILE A 25 -0.70 8.71 0.14
CA ILE A 25 0.16 7.69 0.73
C ILE A 25 0.89 6.91 -0.36
N GLY A 26 0.20 6.51 -1.44
CA GLY A 26 0.78 5.74 -2.54
C GLY A 26 1.90 6.49 -3.26
N GLU A 27 1.71 7.78 -3.55
CA GLU A 27 2.76 8.65 -4.10
C GLU A 27 3.96 8.71 -3.15
N GLY A 28 3.71 8.94 -1.85
CA GLY A 28 4.78 8.97 -0.85
C GLY A 28 5.57 7.66 -0.78
N ILE A 29 4.88 6.52 -0.89
CA ILE A 29 5.51 5.19 -0.94
C ILE A 29 6.34 5.03 -2.20
N ALA A 30 5.79 5.35 -3.39
CA ALA A 30 6.49 5.22 -4.66
C ALA A 30 7.80 6.03 -4.67
N ARG A 31 7.74 7.29 -4.26
CA ARG A 31 8.93 8.18 -4.13
C ARG A 31 9.96 7.62 -3.15
N LYS A 32 9.51 7.10 -2.00
CA LYS A 32 10.43 6.53 -1.00
C LYS A 32 11.12 5.28 -1.53
N LEU A 33 10.40 4.35 -2.15
CA LEU A 33 11.00 3.14 -2.71
C LEU A 33 12.01 3.47 -3.82
N ALA A 34 11.71 4.48 -4.66
CA ALA A 34 12.64 4.96 -5.67
C ALA A 34 13.91 5.56 -5.06
N THR A 35 13.81 6.37 -3.98
CA THR A 35 14.99 6.92 -3.28
C THR A 35 15.84 5.84 -2.63
N GLU A 36 15.28 4.67 -2.33
CA GLU A 36 16.02 3.49 -1.83
C GLU A 36 16.58 2.61 -2.97
N GLY A 37 16.45 3.02 -4.24
CA GLY A 37 17.05 2.36 -5.40
C GLY A 37 16.16 1.39 -6.15
N ALA A 38 14.88 1.28 -5.81
CA ALA A 38 13.96 0.45 -6.57
C ALA A 38 13.52 1.13 -7.88
N THR A 39 13.33 0.33 -8.94
CA THR A 39 12.53 0.76 -10.10
C THR A 39 11.07 0.57 -9.76
N VAL A 40 10.29 1.65 -9.78
CA VAL A 40 8.90 1.64 -9.31
C VAL A 40 7.92 1.66 -10.47
N VAL A 41 6.96 0.76 -10.43
CA VAL A 41 5.75 0.80 -11.26
C VAL A 41 4.67 1.51 -10.45
N CYS A 42 4.36 2.73 -10.82
CA CYS A 42 3.30 3.53 -10.25
C CYS A 42 1.99 3.16 -10.95
N ALA A 43 1.13 2.37 -10.31
CA ALA A 43 -0.15 1.96 -10.88
C ALA A 43 -1.30 2.73 -10.25
N ASP A 44 -2.16 3.33 -11.05
CA ASP A 44 -3.34 4.08 -10.60
C ASP A 44 -4.46 3.98 -11.63
N ILE A 45 -5.71 4.17 -11.19
CA ILE A 45 -6.86 4.26 -12.10
C ILE A 45 -6.75 5.50 -12.99
N ASN A 46 -6.13 6.56 -12.48
CA ASN A 46 -5.75 7.75 -13.24
C ASN A 46 -4.30 7.60 -13.74
N GLU A 47 -4.17 7.15 -15.00
CA GLU A 47 -2.87 6.92 -15.63
C GLU A 47 -2.01 8.19 -15.68
N ALA A 48 -2.60 9.36 -15.90
CA ALA A 48 -1.87 10.63 -15.95
C ALA A 48 -1.21 10.98 -14.59
N ASP A 49 -1.90 10.69 -13.47
CA ASP A 49 -1.31 10.86 -12.13
C ASP A 49 -0.21 9.81 -11.89
N ALA A 50 -0.39 8.58 -12.36
CA ALA A 50 0.63 7.54 -12.28
C ALA A 50 1.90 7.92 -13.04
N ASP A 51 1.77 8.43 -14.28
CA ASP A 51 2.88 8.90 -15.12
C ASP A 51 3.62 10.07 -14.49
N ARG A 52 2.89 11.03 -13.93
CA ARG A 52 3.48 12.16 -13.20
C ARG A 52 4.35 11.68 -12.06
N VAL A 53 3.83 10.79 -11.21
CA VAL A 53 4.59 10.27 -10.07
C VAL A 53 5.79 9.44 -10.52
N ALA A 54 5.63 8.62 -11.56
CA ALA A 54 6.74 7.85 -12.13
C ALA A 54 7.85 8.75 -12.67
N SER A 55 7.50 9.83 -13.38
CA SER A 55 8.47 10.84 -13.85
C SER A 55 9.26 11.45 -12.69
N ASP A 56 8.57 11.79 -11.60
CA ASP A 56 9.20 12.36 -10.41
C ASP A 56 10.08 11.36 -9.64
N CYS A 57 9.75 10.06 -9.70
CA CYS A 57 10.56 9.00 -9.09
C CYS A 57 11.89 8.79 -9.83
N GLY A 58 11.96 9.05 -11.12
CA GLY A 58 13.15 8.75 -11.92
C GLY A 58 13.50 7.25 -11.94
N GLN A 59 14.79 6.90 -12.02
CA GLN A 59 15.28 5.52 -11.85
C GLN A 59 14.64 4.49 -12.81
N GLY A 60 14.12 4.93 -13.97
CA GLY A 60 13.40 4.07 -14.90
C GLY A 60 12.01 3.66 -14.42
N ALA A 61 11.44 4.40 -13.47
CA ALA A 61 10.06 4.20 -13.03
C ALA A 61 9.08 4.38 -14.19
N ILE A 62 7.94 3.69 -14.12
CA ILE A 62 6.89 3.73 -15.15
C ILE A 62 5.52 3.94 -14.51
N GLY A 63 4.68 4.75 -15.15
CA GLY A 63 3.27 4.84 -14.85
C GLY A 63 2.49 3.73 -15.54
N ALA A 64 1.36 3.35 -14.96
CA ALA A 64 0.45 2.36 -15.53
C ALA A 64 -0.99 2.63 -15.11
N GLY A 65 -1.89 2.70 -16.07
CA GLY A 65 -3.33 2.72 -15.81
C GLY A 65 -3.80 1.35 -15.30
N LEU A 66 -4.44 1.32 -14.12
CA LEU A 66 -4.90 0.07 -13.51
C LEU A 66 -6.17 0.27 -12.71
N ASP A 67 -7.22 -0.41 -13.10
CA ASP A 67 -8.39 -0.65 -12.25
C ASP A 67 -8.18 -1.96 -11.47
N VAL A 68 -7.88 -1.86 -10.17
CA VAL A 68 -7.62 -3.02 -9.31
C VAL A 68 -8.86 -3.93 -9.14
N THR A 69 -10.07 -3.46 -9.46
CA THR A 69 -11.28 -4.28 -9.44
C THR A 69 -11.36 -5.27 -10.61
N ARG A 70 -10.52 -5.08 -11.61
CA ARG A 70 -10.43 -5.88 -12.82
C ARG A 70 -9.29 -6.90 -12.69
N SER A 71 -9.65 -8.13 -12.35
CA SER A 71 -8.71 -9.24 -12.17
C SER A 71 -7.82 -9.48 -13.41
N ASP A 72 -8.40 -9.35 -14.61
CA ASP A 72 -7.70 -9.48 -15.88
C ASP A 72 -6.62 -8.40 -16.07
N GLN A 73 -6.90 -7.15 -15.68
CA GLN A 73 -5.92 -6.07 -15.72
C GLN A 73 -4.79 -6.30 -14.71
N CYS A 74 -5.11 -6.77 -13.50
CA CYS A 74 -4.11 -7.12 -12.49
C CYS A 74 -3.16 -8.22 -13.00
N ASP A 75 -3.71 -9.30 -13.55
CA ASP A 75 -2.92 -10.41 -14.12
C ASP A 75 -2.05 -9.91 -15.29
N SER A 76 -2.60 -9.06 -16.19
CA SER A 76 -1.89 -8.51 -17.35
C SER A 76 -0.76 -7.57 -16.94
N LEU A 77 -0.97 -6.68 -15.96
CA LEU A 77 0.07 -5.78 -15.46
C LEU A 77 1.25 -6.59 -14.91
N LEU A 78 0.99 -7.55 -14.02
CA LEU A 78 2.04 -8.36 -13.41
C LEU A 78 2.82 -9.17 -14.45
N ALA A 79 2.12 -9.76 -15.43
CA ALA A 79 2.74 -10.49 -16.53
C ALA A 79 3.62 -9.58 -17.42
N GLY A 80 3.14 -8.39 -17.76
CA GLY A 80 3.88 -7.40 -18.54
C GLY A 80 5.13 -6.90 -17.82
N ILE A 81 5.04 -6.61 -16.52
CA ILE A 81 6.18 -6.20 -15.70
C ILE A 81 7.21 -7.35 -15.61
N HIS A 82 6.75 -8.58 -15.37
CA HIS A 82 7.64 -9.74 -15.35
C HIS A 82 8.32 -9.98 -16.70
N ALA A 83 7.60 -9.85 -17.80
CA ALA A 83 8.19 -9.97 -19.14
C ALA A 83 9.24 -8.88 -19.42
N ARG A 84 9.02 -7.65 -18.95
CA ARG A 84 9.92 -6.51 -19.17
C ARG A 84 11.19 -6.57 -18.32
N PHE A 85 11.07 -6.92 -17.04
CA PHE A 85 12.17 -6.84 -16.07
C PHE A 85 12.71 -8.20 -15.60
N GLY A 86 12.05 -9.31 -15.98
CA GLY A 86 12.40 -10.67 -15.53
C GLY A 86 12.06 -10.98 -14.07
N ARG A 87 11.52 -10.01 -13.33
CA ARG A 87 11.24 -10.11 -11.89
C ARG A 87 10.15 -9.17 -11.40
N VAL A 88 9.55 -9.51 -10.28
CA VAL A 88 8.71 -8.64 -9.43
C VAL A 88 9.10 -8.93 -8.00
N ASP A 89 9.68 -7.95 -7.30
CA ASP A 89 10.24 -8.14 -5.95
C ASP A 89 9.32 -7.64 -4.85
N ILE A 90 8.62 -6.53 -5.12
CA ILE A 90 7.84 -5.82 -4.12
C ILE A 90 6.47 -5.51 -4.69
N LEU A 91 5.43 -5.87 -3.95
CA LEU A 91 4.06 -5.44 -4.20
C LEU A 91 3.56 -4.64 -3.01
N VAL A 92 3.11 -3.40 -3.26
CA VAL A 92 2.42 -2.58 -2.26
C VAL A 92 0.98 -2.38 -2.71
N ASN A 93 0.05 -3.01 -2.03
CA ASN A 93 -1.39 -2.83 -2.21
C ASN A 93 -1.86 -1.63 -1.38
N ASN A 94 -1.94 -0.47 -2.04
CA ASN A 94 -2.34 0.79 -1.39
C ASN A 94 -3.63 1.37 -1.97
N ALA A 95 -4.05 1.01 -3.18
CA ALA A 95 -5.31 1.49 -3.76
C ALA A 95 -6.49 1.29 -2.79
N GLY A 96 -7.30 2.32 -2.61
CA GLY A 96 -8.44 2.27 -1.72
C GLY A 96 -9.35 3.49 -1.87
N ILE A 97 -10.62 3.34 -1.50
CA ILE A 97 -11.65 4.37 -1.54
C ILE A 97 -12.49 4.35 -0.26
N ASN A 98 -13.10 5.49 0.05
CA ASN A 98 -14.13 5.60 1.09
C ASN A 98 -15.49 5.87 0.46
N ARG A 99 -16.54 5.27 1.05
CA ARG A 99 -17.96 5.55 0.77
C ARG A 99 -18.71 5.52 2.10
N ASP A 100 -18.45 6.53 2.92
CA ASP A 100 -18.92 6.58 4.30
C ASP A 100 -20.42 6.80 4.38
N ALA A 101 -21.09 6.03 5.22
CA ALA A 101 -22.50 6.16 5.56
C ALA A 101 -22.78 5.46 6.89
N MET A 102 -23.74 5.98 7.67
CA MET A 102 -24.22 5.27 8.86
C MET A 102 -24.78 3.90 8.44
N LEU A 103 -24.55 2.86 9.24
CA LEU A 103 -24.86 1.47 8.92
C LEU A 103 -26.30 1.28 8.36
N HIS A 104 -27.29 1.92 8.96
CA HIS A 104 -28.70 1.81 8.54
C HIS A 104 -29.05 2.64 7.28
N LYS A 105 -28.09 3.42 6.74
CA LYS A 105 -28.26 4.24 5.52
C LYS A 105 -27.28 3.85 4.43
N MET A 106 -26.37 2.95 4.71
CA MET A 106 -25.38 2.49 3.73
C MET A 106 -26.11 1.70 2.63
N THR A 107 -25.86 2.09 1.37
CA THR A 107 -26.42 1.39 0.22
C THR A 107 -25.58 0.18 -0.16
N ASP A 108 -26.21 -0.78 -0.84
CA ASP A 108 -25.49 -1.96 -1.38
C ASP A 108 -24.36 -1.54 -2.33
N ASP A 109 -24.56 -0.48 -3.12
CA ASP A 109 -23.52 0.07 -4.01
C ASP A 109 -22.33 0.63 -3.25
N GLN A 110 -22.56 1.39 -2.17
CA GLN A 110 -21.48 1.90 -1.32
C GLN A 110 -20.67 0.76 -0.68
N TRP A 111 -21.37 -0.29 -0.26
CA TRP A 111 -20.75 -1.50 0.27
C TRP A 111 -19.93 -2.21 -0.81
N ALA A 112 -20.54 -2.53 -1.95
CA ALA A 112 -19.93 -3.29 -3.03
C ALA A 112 -18.69 -2.59 -3.62
N GLN A 113 -18.77 -1.26 -3.86
CA GLN A 113 -17.65 -0.49 -4.39
C GLN A 113 -16.42 -0.55 -3.48
N VAL A 114 -16.59 -0.36 -2.17
CA VAL A 114 -15.47 -0.39 -1.22
C VAL A 114 -14.88 -1.80 -1.13
N LEU A 115 -15.68 -2.84 -1.03
CA LEU A 115 -15.17 -4.21 -1.01
C LEU A 115 -14.45 -4.58 -2.31
N ALA A 116 -14.96 -4.13 -3.45
CA ALA A 116 -14.33 -4.40 -4.75
C ALA A 116 -12.92 -3.82 -4.83
N VAL A 117 -12.73 -2.56 -4.41
CA VAL A 117 -11.42 -1.89 -4.47
C VAL A 117 -10.53 -2.33 -3.31
N ASP A 118 -11.01 -2.17 -2.07
CA ASP A 118 -10.17 -2.21 -0.87
C ASP A 118 -9.89 -3.64 -0.37
N LEU A 119 -10.62 -4.65 -0.88
CA LEU A 119 -10.41 -6.05 -0.51
C LEU A 119 -10.19 -6.95 -1.74
N SER A 120 -11.12 -6.96 -2.70
CA SER A 120 -10.99 -7.83 -3.88
C SER A 120 -9.79 -7.42 -4.74
N GLY A 121 -9.54 -6.11 -4.93
CA GLY A 121 -8.37 -5.60 -5.63
C GLY A 121 -7.05 -6.03 -4.97
N VAL A 122 -6.97 -5.94 -3.64
CA VAL A 122 -5.81 -6.44 -2.87
C VAL A 122 -5.60 -7.94 -3.10
N PHE A 123 -6.69 -8.72 -3.11
CA PHE A 123 -6.61 -10.16 -3.41
C PHE A 123 -6.12 -10.43 -4.84
N PHE A 124 -6.65 -9.73 -5.85
CA PHE A 124 -6.26 -9.95 -7.25
C PHE A 124 -4.79 -9.66 -7.48
N MET A 125 -4.30 -8.52 -6.99
CA MET A 125 -2.89 -8.14 -7.10
C MET A 125 -1.98 -9.10 -6.31
N THR A 126 -2.35 -9.46 -5.08
CA THR A 126 -1.60 -10.42 -4.25
C THR A 126 -1.51 -11.78 -4.93
N ARG A 127 -2.62 -12.28 -5.47
CA ARG A 127 -2.66 -13.54 -6.20
C ARG A 127 -1.76 -13.51 -7.45
N ALA A 128 -1.83 -12.45 -8.24
CA ALA A 128 -1.01 -12.32 -9.46
C ALA A 128 0.48 -12.26 -9.12
N ALA A 129 0.87 -11.42 -8.14
CA ALA A 129 2.27 -11.31 -7.69
C ALA A 129 2.79 -12.63 -7.09
N SER A 130 1.97 -13.32 -6.30
CA SER A 130 2.36 -14.57 -5.64
C SER A 130 2.77 -15.66 -6.64
N ARG A 131 2.15 -15.71 -7.83
CA ARG A 131 2.51 -16.67 -8.88
C ARG A 131 3.95 -16.47 -9.36
N ILE A 132 4.39 -15.22 -9.49
CA ILE A 132 5.75 -14.85 -9.91
C ILE A 132 6.74 -15.05 -8.77
N MET A 133 6.44 -14.49 -7.59
CA MET A 133 7.32 -14.51 -6.43
C MET A 133 7.61 -15.93 -5.92
N ARG A 134 6.62 -16.84 -5.96
CA ARG A 134 6.82 -18.24 -5.58
C ARG A 134 7.83 -18.97 -6.47
N VAL A 135 7.84 -18.69 -7.77
CA VAL A 135 8.79 -19.28 -8.72
C VAL A 135 10.18 -18.67 -8.50
N ALA A 136 10.24 -17.36 -8.24
CA ALA A 136 11.48 -16.65 -7.96
C ALA A 136 12.13 -17.04 -6.61
N GLY A 137 11.35 -17.63 -5.67
CA GLY A 137 11.82 -17.94 -4.32
C GLY A 137 12.14 -16.70 -3.48
N SER A 138 11.52 -15.56 -3.79
CA SER A 138 11.71 -14.28 -3.10
C SER A 138 10.57 -13.33 -3.40
N GLY A 139 10.19 -12.48 -2.44
CA GLY A 139 9.20 -11.42 -2.62
C GLY A 139 8.82 -10.71 -1.32
N ARG A 140 8.29 -9.51 -1.46
CA ARG A 140 7.79 -8.68 -0.36
C ARG A 140 6.42 -8.14 -0.72
N ILE A 141 5.40 -8.48 0.06
CA ILE A 141 4.04 -8.00 -0.09
C ILE A 141 3.70 -7.11 1.11
N VAL A 142 3.31 -5.87 0.85
CA VAL A 142 2.89 -4.92 1.89
C VAL A 142 1.48 -4.46 1.55
N ASN A 143 0.53 -4.77 2.41
CA ASN A 143 -0.88 -4.41 2.25
C ASN A 143 -1.22 -3.22 3.15
N ILE A 144 -1.73 -2.15 2.57
CA ILE A 144 -2.18 -0.98 3.33
C ILE A 144 -3.62 -1.23 3.80
N SER A 145 -3.73 -1.57 5.09
CA SER A 145 -4.98 -1.63 5.82
C SER A 145 -5.34 -0.21 6.34
N SER A 146 -5.87 -0.09 7.52
CA SER A 146 -6.19 1.17 8.20
C SER A 146 -6.39 0.89 9.68
N ALA A 147 -6.20 1.87 10.55
CA ALA A 147 -6.65 1.79 11.94
C ALA A 147 -8.16 1.52 12.03
N SER A 148 -8.95 1.91 11.03
CA SER A 148 -10.40 1.64 10.95
C SER A 148 -10.77 0.15 10.87
N TRP A 149 -9.80 -0.78 10.67
CA TRP A 149 -10.09 -2.21 10.67
C TRP A 149 -10.67 -2.74 12.00
N MET A 150 -10.46 -2.01 13.08
CA MET A 150 -11.04 -2.30 14.41
C MET A 150 -12.45 -1.74 14.59
N GLY A 151 -12.98 -1.05 13.60
CA GLY A 151 -14.28 -0.39 13.59
C GLY A 151 -14.15 1.13 13.63
N ASN A 152 -14.95 1.83 12.83
CA ASN A 152 -15.10 3.27 12.85
C ASN A 152 -16.54 3.67 12.48
N ILE A 153 -17.08 4.68 13.12
CA ILE A 153 -18.46 5.15 12.88
C ILE A 153 -18.60 5.59 11.43
N GLY A 154 -19.64 5.10 10.75
CA GLY A 154 -19.92 5.43 9.36
C GLY A 154 -19.10 4.65 8.33
N GLN A 155 -18.23 3.74 8.74
CA GLN A 155 -17.29 3.01 7.86
C GLN A 155 -17.48 1.49 7.91
N ALA A 156 -18.70 0.99 7.98
CA ALA A 156 -18.95 -0.45 8.05
C ALA A 156 -18.33 -1.22 6.88
N ASN A 157 -18.46 -0.70 5.64
CA ASN A 157 -17.84 -1.26 4.44
C ASN A 157 -16.31 -1.20 4.49
N TYR A 158 -15.76 -0.04 4.83
CA TYR A 158 -14.32 0.19 4.87
C TYR A 158 -13.66 -0.61 5.99
N ALA A 159 -14.23 -0.62 7.19
CA ALA A 159 -13.74 -1.42 8.30
C ALA A 159 -13.74 -2.93 7.97
N ALA A 160 -14.84 -3.43 7.37
CA ALA A 160 -14.92 -4.81 6.93
C ALA A 160 -13.85 -5.16 5.88
N ALA A 161 -13.66 -4.30 4.87
CA ALA A 161 -12.64 -4.49 3.84
C ALA A 161 -11.23 -4.50 4.45
N LYS A 162 -10.90 -3.52 5.31
CA LYS A 162 -9.56 -3.39 5.92
C LYS A 162 -9.28 -4.50 6.95
N ALA A 163 -10.29 -5.00 7.64
CA ALA A 163 -10.18 -6.21 8.46
C ALA A 163 -9.95 -7.46 7.58
N GLY A 164 -10.65 -7.56 6.44
CA GLY A 164 -10.42 -8.62 5.45
C GLY A 164 -8.99 -8.61 4.90
N VAL A 165 -8.41 -7.43 4.66
CA VAL A 165 -7.00 -7.28 4.25
C VAL A 165 -6.05 -7.86 5.30
N VAL A 166 -6.30 -7.65 6.60
CA VAL A 166 -5.50 -8.26 7.69
C VAL A 166 -5.57 -9.78 7.64
N GLY A 167 -6.77 -10.36 7.48
CA GLY A 167 -6.97 -11.79 7.34
C GLY A 167 -6.25 -12.38 6.12
N LEU A 168 -6.42 -11.72 4.95
CA LEU A 168 -5.73 -12.08 3.70
C LEU A 168 -4.21 -12.04 3.86
N THR A 169 -3.67 -11.01 4.49
CA THR A 169 -2.23 -10.85 4.73
C THR A 169 -1.67 -12.02 5.54
N ARG A 170 -2.33 -12.39 6.63
CA ARG A 170 -1.91 -13.52 7.49
C ARG A 170 -1.97 -14.87 6.77
N THR A 171 -2.95 -15.05 5.90
CA THR A 171 -3.05 -16.26 5.06
C THR A 171 -1.91 -16.28 4.04
N ALA A 172 -1.72 -15.19 3.29
CA ALA A 172 -0.63 -15.08 2.31
C ALA A 172 0.75 -15.30 2.96
N ALA A 173 0.99 -14.75 4.14
CA ALA A 173 2.22 -14.95 4.90
C ALA A 173 2.51 -16.44 5.15
N LYS A 174 1.50 -17.20 5.60
CA LYS A 174 1.65 -18.64 5.89
C LYS A 174 1.86 -19.46 4.62
N GLU A 175 1.10 -19.20 3.56
CA GLU A 175 1.17 -19.95 2.30
C GLU A 175 2.47 -19.70 1.54
N LEU A 176 3.01 -18.49 1.62
CA LEU A 176 4.16 -18.05 0.83
C LEU A 176 5.50 -18.18 1.57
N ALA A 177 5.50 -18.36 2.88
CA ALA A 177 6.71 -18.41 3.71
C ALA A 177 7.75 -19.43 3.21
N ARG A 178 7.31 -20.63 2.81
CA ARG A 178 8.22 -21.67 2.24
C ARG A 178 8.93 -21.24 0.95
N HIS A 179 8.43 -20.20 0.30
CA HIS A 179 9.01 -19.60 -0.90
C HIS A 179 9.81 -18.32 -0.60
N GLN A 180 10.15 -18.05 0.66
CA GLN A 180 10.87 -16.84 1.09
C GLN A 180 10.16 -15.53 0.71
N VAL A 181 8.83 -15.57 0.59
CA VAL A 181 7.99 -14.40 0.35
C VAL A 181 7.34 -13.99 1.66
N THR A 182 7.52 -12.74 2.06
CA THR A 182 6.87 -12.16 3.24
C THR A 182 5.63 -11.38 2.84
N ALA A 183 4.62 -11.36 3.70
CA ALA A 183 3.42 -10.54 3.54
C ALA A 183 3.07 -9.91 4.88
N ASN A 184 3.00 -8.56 4.91
CA ASN A 184 2.70 -7.79 6.11
C ASN A 184 1.64 -6.72 5.83
N ALA A 185 0.87 -6.34 6.84
CA ALA A 185 -0.11 -5.27 6.78
C ALA A 185 0.38 -4.04 7.55
N ILE A 186 0.16 -2.86 6.99
CA ILE A 186 0.34 -1.59 7.66
C ILE A 186 -1.06 -1.00 7.91
N CYS A 187 -1.28 -0.49 9.11
CA CYS A 187 -2.50 0.20 9.50
C CYS A 187 -2.18 1.67 9.78
N PRO A 188 -2.27 2.55 8.77
CA PRO A 188 -2.11 3.97 8.99
C PRO A 188 -3.22 4.51 9.92
N GLY A 189 -2.86 5.43 10.81
CA GLY A 189 -3.81 6.23 11.56
C GLY A 189 -4.31 7.43 10.75
N PHE A 190 -4.35 8.61 11.37
CA PHE A 190 -4.81 9.84 10.73
C PHE A 190 -3.65 10.52 9.99
N ILE A 191 -3.61 10.34 8.65
CA ILE A 191 -2.51 10.82 7.78
C ILE A 191 -2.97 12.03 6.96
N ASP A 192 -2.14 13.08 6.87
CA ASP A 192 -2.40 14.27 6.07
C ASP A 192 -2.31 13.95 4.56
N THR A 193 -3.48 13.84 3.95
CA THR A 193 -3.67 13.57 2.51
C THR A 193 -4.82 14.44 1.99
N GLU A 194 -5.02 14.49 0.67
CA GLU A 194 -6.20 15.18 0.11
C GLU A 194 -7.52 14.66 0.70
N MET A 195 -7.61 13.35 0.95
CA MET A 195 -8.79 12.72 1.54
C MET A 195 -9.12 13.28 2.94
N THR A 196 -8.11 13.52 3.76
CA THR A 196 -8.28 14.03 5.14
C THR A 196 -8.35 15.55 5.20
N ARG A 197 -7.84 16.27 4.20
CA ARG A 197 -7.96 17.73 4.10
C ARG A 197 -9.38 18.21 3.83
N GLY A 198 -10.23 17.37 3.23
CA GLY A 198 -11.64 17.66 3.03
C GLY A 198 -12.49 17.57 4.31
N ILE A 199 -11.93 17.10 5.42
CA ILE A 199 -12.64 17.01 6.72
C ILE A 199 -12.71 18.40 7.36
N PRO A 200 -13.87 18.82 7.93
CA PRO A 200 -14.00 20.10 8.65
C PRO A 200 -12.93 20.26 9.74
N GLU A 201 -12.40 21.47 9.87
CA GLU A 201 -11.29 21.79 10.78
C GLU A 201 -11.55 21.32 12.22
N THR A 202 -12.76 21.58 12.75
CA THR A 202 -13.14 21.21 14.12
C THR A 202 -13.08 19.70 14.35
N ILE A 203 -13.45 18.89 13.35
CA ILE A 203 -13.35 17.44 13.43
C ILE A 203 -11.88 17.00 13.31
N ARG A 204 -11.12 17.66 12.44
CA ARG A 204 -9.69 17.41 12.29
C ARG A 204 -8.94 17.65 13.59
N GLU A 205 -9.18 18.77 14.27
CA GLU A 205 -8.61 19.08 15.58
C GLU A 205 -8.96 18.04 16.64
N GLN A 206 -10.23 17.61 16.69
CA GLN A 206 -10.66 16.53 17.59
C GLN A 206 -9.93 15.21 17.33
N GLN A 207 -9.69 14.86 16.06
CA GLN A 207 -8.93 13.67 15.72
C GLN A 207 -7.45 13.80 16.11
N VAL A 208 -6.83 14.96 15.85
CA VAL A 208 -5.44 15.23 16.25
C VAL A 208 -5.27 15.17 17.77
N ALA A 209 -6.21 15.69 18.53
CA ALA A 209 -6.18 15.63 20.00
C ALA A 209 -6.19 14.18 20.56
N ARG A 210 -6.65 13.20 19.76
CA ARG A 210 -6.63 11.76 20.11
C ARG A 210 -5.33 11.07 19.75
N ILE A 211 -4.39 11.75 19.08
CA ILE A 211 -3.09 11.20 18.68
C ILE A 211 -2.07 11.52 19.79
N PRO A 212 -1.52 10.52 20.50
CA PRO A 212 -0.52 10.77 21.55
C PRO A 212 0.71 11.54 21.10
N LEU A 213 1.17 11.37 19.84
CA LEU A 213 2.26 12.17 19.27
C LEU A 213 1.85 13.60 18.89
N GLY A 214 0.60 14.03 19.09
CA GLY A 214 0.11 15.39 18.94
C GLY A 214 0.08 15.94 17.52
N ARG A 215 0.21 15.10 16.50
CA ARG A 215 0.20 15.51 15.09
C ARG A 215 -0.42 14.46 14.19
N MET A 216 -0.94 14.90 13.05
CA MET A 216 -1.21 13.99 11.95
C MET A 216 0.08 13.33 11.46
N GLY A 217 -0.02 12.08 11.01
CA GLY A 217 1.05 11.45 10.24
C GLY A 217 1.17 12.07 8.86
N LYS A 218 2.34 11.90 8.23
CA LYS A 218 2.58 12.28 6.84
C LYS A 218 2.66 11.01 5.98
N PRO A 219 2.41 11.08 4.67
CA PRO A 219 2.68 9.97 3.75
C PRO A 219 4.09 9.39 3.91
N SER A 220 5.09 10.22 4.22
CA SER A 220 6.47 9.80 4.50
C SER A 220 6.61 8.93 5.75
N ASP A 221 5.77 9.11 6.78
CA ASP A 221 5.79 8.27 7.98
C ASP A 221 5.39 6.82 7.63
N VAL A 222 4.38 6.65 6.77
CA VAL A 222 3.95 5.35 6.25
C VAL A 222 4.98 4.77 5.29
N ALA A 223 5.49 5.58 4.36
CA ALA A 223 6.43 5.17 3.34
C ALA A 223 7.75 4.63 3.93
N ALA A 224 8.22 5.18 5.06
CA ALA A 224 9.41 4.70 5.75
C ALA A 224 9.23 3.25 6.26
N VAL A 225 8.06 2.93 6.81
CA VAL A 225 7.76 1.57 7.28
C VAL A 225 7.59 0.60 6.09
N VAL A 226 6.95 1.05 4.99
CA VAL A 226 6.88 0.25 3.75
C VAL A 226 8.27 -0.06 3.22
N ALA A 227 9.17 0.92 3.13
CA ALA A 227 10.53 0.72 2.64
C ALA A 227 11.33 -0.27 3.52
N PHE A 228 11.16 -0.19 4.85
CA PHE A 228 11.73 -1.17 5.78
C PHE A 228 11.19 -2.58 5.51
N LEU A 229 9.86 -2.76 5.42
CA LEU A 229 9.25 -4.07 5.15
C LEU A 229 9.60 -4.63 3.78
N ALA A 230 9.89 -3.77 2.81
CA ALA A 230 10.33 -4.15 1.46
C ALA A 230 11.80 -4.55 1.38
N SER A 231 12.61 -4.23 2.40
CA SER A 231 14.05 -4.50 2.45
C SER A 231 14.38 -5.88 3.03
N ASP A 232 15.65 -6.24 2.98
CA ASP A 232 16.16 -7.46 3.60
C ASP A 232 16.28 -7.34 5.14
N ASP A 233 16.26 -6.12 5.67
CA ASP A 233 16.22 -5.87 7.13
C ASP A 233 14.95 -6.45 7.77
N ALA A 234 13.88 -6.65 6.99
CA ALA A 234 12.61 -7.22 7.43
C ALA A 234 12.39 -8.68 6.97
N ALA A 235 13.45 -9.39 6.57
CA ALA A 235 13.33 -10.74 5.99
C ALA A 235 12.69 -11.78 6.92
N TYR A 236 12.71 -11.56 8.24
CA TYR A 236 12.09 -12.43 9.24
C TYR A 236 10.74 -11.94 9.76
N LEU A 237 10.19 -10.86 9.15
CA LEU A 237 8.87 -10.33 9.48
C LEU A 237 7.85 -10.78 8.44
N THR A 238 6.87 -11.60 8.85
CA THR A 238 5.75 -12.02 8.00
C THR A 238 4.49 -12.29 8.81
N GLY A 239 3.34 -11.89 8.28
CA GLY A 239 2.04 -12.01 8.97
C GLY A 239 1.77 -10.91 9.98
N GLU A 240 2.64 -9.90 10.06
CA GLU A 240 2.53 -8.81 11.02
C GLU A 240 1.50 -7.76 10.61
N VAL A 241 0.93 -7.10 11.62
CA VAL A 241 -0.01 -5.98 11.48
C VAL A 241 0.57 -4.79 12.24
N ILE A 242 1.13 -3.84 11.49
CA ILE A 242 1.92 -2.74 12.06
C ILE A 242 1.10 -1.46 12.02
N ASN A 243 0.84 -0.88 13.19
CA ASN A 243 0.16 0.41 13.30
C ASN A 243 1.16 1.55 13.06
N VAL A 244 0.82 2.46 12.14
CA VAL A 244 1.56 3.70 11.86
C VAL A 244 0.61 4.87 12.12
N GLY A 245 0.32 5.12 13.40
CA GLY A 245 -0.73 6.04 13.82
C GLY A 245 -0.34 7.01 14.93
N GLY A 246 0.94 7.07 15.33
CA GLY A 246 1.36 7.99 16.40
C GLY A 246 0.73 7.68 17.77
N GLY A 247 0.36 6.42 18.02
CA GLY A 247 -0.38 5.99 19.20
C GLY A 247 -1.91 6.14 19.09
N TYR A 248 -2.43 6.57 17.92
CA TYR A 248 -3.85 6.68 17.67
C TYR A 248 -4.54 5.32 17.82
N ALA A 249 -5.55 5.28 18.70
CA ALA A 249 -6.43 4.13 18.90
C ALA A 249 -7.88 4.56 18.68
N PHE A 250 -8.69 3.67 18.12
CA PHE A 250 -10.14 3.86 18.01
C PHE A 250 -10.84 3.50 19.31
#